data_f4424868ac7d0a58516f8c2de3f85e5c
#
_entry.id   f4424868ac7d0a58516f8c2de3f85e5c
#
_cell.length_a   1.000
_cell.length_b   1.000
_cell.length_c   1.000
_cell.angle_alpha   90.00
_cell.angle_beta   90.00
_cell.angle_gamma   90.00
#
_symmetry.space_group_name_H-M   'P 1'
#
loop_
_entity.id
_entity.type
_entity.pdbx_description
1 polymer ?
#
loop_
_entity_poly.entity_id
_entity_poly.type
_entity_poly.pdbx_seq_one_letter_code
_entity_poly.pdbx_strand_id
1 'polypeptide(L)'
;MFKKFLKGVCIAIVIIIIITIFFMGMISKLLFPDDRMDKDELFTYVKENHKLIEVAVEEINQLYDVQIYGTDIKDILGISFPDGVKKINMNENTVDFHCGGYGIGSGTGYTGFYYVLSENKPYIENNVANFSVLGYNGRFIPQESGWWWHEINGDNSVYIENIIGDFYYYREDY
;
A
#
# COMPACT_ATOMS: atom_id res chain seq x y z
N MET A 1 -16.68 51.99 18.09
CA MET A 1 -15.25 51.72 17.80
C MET A 1 -14.86 50.29 18.14
N PHE A 2 -15.18 49.75 19.31
CA PHE A 2 -14.85 48.42 19.81
C PHE A 2 -15.31 47.24 18.90
N LYS A 3 -16.57 47.27 18.38
CA LYS A 3 -17.10 46.23 17.46
C LYS A 3 -16.31 46.10 16.13
N LYS A 4 -15.82 47.24 15.58
CA LYS A 4 -15.00 47.20 14.35
C LYS A 4 -13.63 46.62 14.62
N PHE A 5 -13.03 46.95 15.77
CA PHE A 5 -11.75 46.37 16.21
C PHE A 5 -11.86 44.86 16.42
N LEU A 6 -12.89 44.40 17.15
CA LEU A 6 -13.12 42.97 17.39
C LEU A 6 -13.30 42.19 16.08
N LYS A 7 -14.05 42.75 15.11
CA LYS A 7 -14.21 42.14 13.79
C LYS A 7 -12.89 42.00 13.03
N GLY A 8 -12.04 43.03 13.11
CA GLY A 8 -10.70 42.99 12.48
C GLY A 8 -9.81 41.92 13.11
N VAL A 9 -9.81 41.74 14.43
CA VAL A 9 -9.09 40.70 15.14
C VAL A 9 -9.56 39.30 14.75
N CYS A 10 -10.89 39.08 14.69
CA CYS A 10 -11.43 37.78 14.26
C CYS A 10 -11.00 37.43 12.82
N ILE A 11 -11.02 38.38 11.89
CA ILE A 11 -10.58 38.17 10.52
C ILE A 11 -9.10 37.80 10.47
N ALA A 12 -8.25 38.51 11.23
CA ALA A 12 -6.82 38.22 11.29
C ALA A 12 -6.53 36.79 11.82
N ILE A 13 -7.25 36.37 12.86
CA ILE A 13 -7.13 35.01 13.41
C ILE A 13 -7.50 33.97 12.36
N VAL A 14 -8.62 34.14 11.64
CA VAL A 14 -9.04 33.22 10.59
C VAL A 14 -8.01 33.11 9.47
N ILE A 15 -7.42 34.24 9.05
CA ILE A 15 -6.37 34.25 8.03
C ILE A 15 -5.12 33.49 8.52
N ILE A 16 -4.71 33.70 9.77
CA ILE A 16 -3.57 32.99 10.36
C ILE A 16 -3.82 31.47 10.36
N ILE A 17 -5.02 31.05 10.78
CA ILE A 17 -5.39 29.64 10.80
C ILE A 17 -5.33 29.02 9.39
N ILE A 18 -5.88 29.70 8.37
CA ILE A 18 -5.84 29.24 6.98
C ILE A 18 -4.40 29.11 6.49
N ILE A 19 -3.57 30.12 6.74
CA ILE A 19 -2.15 30.09 6.36
C ILE A 19 -1.42 28.94 7.07
N THR A 20 -1.68 28.72 8.35
CA THR A 20 -1.06 27.63 9.11
C THR A 20 -1.44 26.26 8.53
N ILE A 21 -2.71 26.04 8.24
CA ILE A 21 -3.21 24.78 7.63
C ILE A 21 -2.55 24.57 6.26
N PHE A 22 -2.46 25.63 5.43
CA PHE A 22 -1.82 25.54 4.11
C PHE A 22 -0.34 25.18 4.22
N PHE A 23 0.40 25.83 5.13
CA PHE A 23 1.82 25.52 5.38
C PHE A 23 2.01 24.12 5.94
N MET A 24 1.17 23.66 6.86
CA MET A 24 1.23 22.30 7.38
C MET A 24 1.00 21.26 6.26
N GLY A 25 0.05 21.51 5.36
CA GLY A 25 -0.19 20.65 4.21
C GLY A 25 0.98 20.62 3.22
N MET A 26 1.66 21.76 2.99
CA MET A 26 2.88 21.80 2.16
C MET A 26 4.05 21.06 2.82
N ILE A 27 4.27 21.27 4.10
CA ILE A 27 5.34 20.60 4.86
C ILE A 27 5.10 19.08 4.90
N SER A 28 3.86 18.65 5.11
CA SER A 28 3.50 17.23 5.08
C SER A 28 3.86 16.58 3.75
N LYS A 29 3.50 17.19 2.62
CA LYS A 29 3.85 16.67 1.28
C LYS A 29 5.36 16.66 1.01
N LEU A 30 6.10 17.58 1.59
CA LEU A 30 7.56 17.67 1.42
C LEU A 30 8.30 16.64 2.28
N LEU A 31 7.81 16.40 3.51
CA LEU A 31 8.44 15.46 4.44
C LEU A 31 8.00 14.02 4.22
N PHE A 32 6.81 13.80 3.67
CA PHE A 32 6.20 12.50 3.44
C PHE A 32 5.61 12.44 2.03
N PRO A 33 6.47 12.41 1.00
CA PRO A 33 6.03 12.29 -0.37
C PRO A 33 5.27 10.97 -0.56
N ASP A 34 4.25 11.00 -1.42
CA ASP A 34 3.64 9.78 -1.92
C ASP A 34 4.65 9.15 -2.90
N ASP A 35 5.22 8.04 -2.52
CA ASP A 35 6.23 7.31 -3.30
C ASP A 35 5.70 5.93 -3.74
N ARG A 36 4.37 5.77 -3.77
CA ARG A 36 3.73 4.57 -4.30
C ARG A 36 4.02 4.45 -5.80
N MET A 37 4.34 3.22 -6.20
CA MET A 37 4.44 2.91 -7.63
C MET A 37 3.08 3.03 -8.30
N ASP A 38 3.07 3.56 -9.53
CA ASP A 38 1.87 3.61 -10.34
C ASP A 38 1.34 2.20 -10.65
N LYS A 39 0.02 2.04 -10.63
CA LYS A 39 -0.63 0.75 -10.87
C LYS A 39 -0.29 0.16 -12.24
N ASP A 40 -0.36 0.98 -13.29
CA ASP A 40 -0.17 0.52 -14.67
C ASP A 40 1.29 0.14 -14.91
N GLU A 41 2.23 0.88 -14.31
CA GLU A 41 3.65 0.55 -14.32
C GLU A 41 3.90 -0.80 -13.63
N LEU A 42 3.32 -1.01 -12.47
CA LEU A 42 3.44 -2.25 -11.70
C LEU A 42 2.84 -3.44 -12.45
N PHE A 43 1.66 -3.27 -13.06
CA PHE A 43 1.03 -4.30 -13.88
C PHE A 43 1.89 -4.68 -15.09
N THR A 44 2.47 -3.70 -15.76
CA THR A 44 3.36 -3.90 -16.90
C THR A 44 4.59 -4.68 -16.46
N TYR A 45 5.24 -4.21 -15.40
CA TYR A 45 6.44 -4.86 -14.85
C TYR A 45 6.19 -6.32 -14.48
N VAL A 46 5.14 -6.62 -13.72
CA VAL A 46 4.83 -7.99 -13.31
C VAL A 46 4.52 -8.88 -14.52
N LYS A 47 3.71 -8.40 -15.48
CA LYS A 47 3.40 -9.16 -16.69
C LYS A 47 4.62 -9.51 -17.52
N GLU A 48 5.57 -8.61 -17.61
CA GLU A 48 6.81 -8.82 -18.38
C GLU A 48 7.81 -9.73 -17.66
N ASN A 49 7.81 -9.72 -16.31
CA ASN A 49 8.83 -10.39 -15.51
C ASN A 49 8.31 -11.56 -14.65
N HIS A 50 7.02 -11.93 -14.74
CA HIS A 50 6.41 -12.92 -13.84
C HIS A 50 7.19 -14.23 -13.72
N LYS A 51 7.74 -14.77 -14.82
CA LYS A 51 8.54 -16.01 -14.78
C LYS A 51 9.85 -15.87 -14.01
N LEU A 52 10.49 -14.70 -14.09
CA LEU A 52 11.70 -14.42 -13.32
C LEU A 52 11.37 -14.26 -11.82
N ILE A 53 10.24 -13.61 -11.54
CA ILE A 53 9.76 -13.43 -10.16
C ILE A 53 9.36 -14.78 -9.55
N GLU A 54 8.71 -15.68 -10.31
CA GLU A 54 8.38 -17.04 -9.86
C GLU A 54 9.63 -17.81 -9.44
N VAL A 55 10.69 -17.79 -10.25
CA VAL A 55 11.97 -18.44 -9.90
C VAL A 55 12.56 -17.85 -8.63
N ALA A 56 12.54 -16.51 -8.50
CA ALA A 56 13.04 -15.87 -7.30
C ALA A 56 12.20 -16.19 -6.05
N VAL A 57 10.90 -16.31 -6.22
CA VAL A 57 10.00 -16.71 -5.12
C VAL A 57 10.32 -18.14 -4.66
N GLU A 58 10.61 -19.05 -5.58
CA GLU A 58 11.06 -20.41 -5.22
C GLU A 58 12.35 -20.38 -4.40
N GLU A 59 13.31 -19.52 -4.75
CA GLU A 59 14.54 -19.34 -3.98
C GLU A 59 14.27 -18.72 -2.60
N ILE A 60 13.42 -17.70 -2.53
CA ILE A 60 13.00 -17.09 -1.25
C ILE A 60 12.30 -18.11 -0.36
N ASN A 61 11.43 -18.95 -0.93
CA ASN A 61 10.67 -19.97 -0.18
C ASN A 61 11.58 -20.98 0.52
N GLN A 62 12.82 -21.14 0.04
CA GLN A 62 13.85 -21.97 0.71
C GLN A 62 14.49 -21.26 1.91
N LEU A 63 14.35 -19.95 2.03
CA LEU A 63 15.04 -19.11 3.02
C LEU A 63 14.16 -18.75 4.25
N TYR A 64 13.11 -19.46 4.53
CA TYR A 64 12.18 -19.30 5.68
C TYR A 64 12.23 -17.98 6.43
N ASP A 65 11.07 -17.27 6.44
CA ASP A 65 10.76 -16.17 7.37
C ASP A 65 11.67 -14.92 7.26
N VAL A 66 12.19 -14.63 6.07
CA VAL A 66 13.10 -13.51 5.86
C VAL A 66 12.34 -12.25 5.43
N GLN A 67 12.46 -11.19 6.22
CA GLN A 67 12.13 -9.84 5.76
C GLN A 67 13.36 -9.25 5.04
N ILE A 68 13.23 -9.02 3.74
CA ILE A 68 14.29 -8.45 2.92
C ILE A 68 13.95 -6.99 2.64
N TYR A 69 14.91 -6.09 2.90
CA TYR A 69 14.72 -4.64 2.75
C TYR A 69 15.62 -4.06 1.65
N GLY A 70 15.02 -3.23 0.78
CA GLY A 70 15.74 -2.31 -0.08
C GLY A 70 16.79 -2.93 -1.01
N THR A 71 18.05 -2.53 -0.86
CA THR A 71 19.16 -2.95 -1.72
C THR A 71 19.53 -4.42 -1.65
N ASP A 72 19.22 -5.06 -0.53
CA ASP A 72 19.54 -6.49 -0.32
C ASP A 72 18.72 -7.41 -1.26
N ILE A 73 17.57 -6.93 -1.71
CA ILE A 73 16.71 -7.66 -2.66
C ILE A 73 17.44 -7.89 -4.00
N LYS A 74 18.11 -6.88 -4.53
CA LYS A 74 18.82 -6.96 -5.82
C LYS A 74 19.99 -7.93 -5.75
N ASP A 75 20.68 -7.96 -4.63
CA ASP A 75 21.88 -8.80 -4.42
C ASP A 75 21.53 -10.27 -4.14
N ILE A 76 20.43 -10.53 -3.42
CA ILE A 76 20.02 -11.89 -3.02
C ILE A 76 19.34 -12.64 -4.17
N LEU A 77 18.47 -11.96 -4.93
CA LEU A 77 17.62 -12.62 -5.92
C LEU A 77 18.20 -12.60 -7.33
N GLY A 78 19.29 -11.87 -7.59
CA GLY A 78 19.85 -11.71 -8.93
C GLY A 78 18.90 -11.10 -9.96
N ILE A 79 17.73 -10.59 -9.51
CA ILE A 79 16.70 -9.97 -10.33
C ILE A 79 16.79 -8.46 -10.19
N SER A 80 16.63 -7.76 -11.31
CA SER A 80 16.46 -6.31 -11.30
C SER A 80 14.99 -5.99 -11.01
N PHE A 81 14.68 -5.64 -9.77
CA PHE A 81 13.38 -5.04 -9.44
C PHE A 81 13.35 -3.57 -9.85
N PRO A 82 12.17 -3.02 -10.19
CA PRO A 82 12.02 -1.59 -10.39
C PRO A 82 12.38 -0.86 -9.09
N ASP A 83 12.84 0.38 -9.20
CA ASP A 83 13.29 1.19 -8.05
C ASP A 83 12.20 1.38 -6.97
N GLY A 84 10.94 1.08 -7.30
CA GLY A 84 9.81 1.12 -6.39
C GLY A 84 9.66 -0.07 -5.43
N VAL A 85 10.29 -1.23 -5.69
CA VAL A 85 10.22 -2.35 -4.72
C VAL A 85 11.16 -2.08 -3.56
N LYS A 86 10.58 -1.88 -2.37
CA LYS A 86 11.29 -1.43 -1.15
C LYS A 86 11.45 -2.50 -0.10
N LYS A 87 10.55 -3.49 -0.12
CA LYS A 87 10.51 -4.53 0.90
C LYS A 87 9.86 -5.79 0.33
N ILE A 88 10.39 -6.95 0.70
CA ILE A 88 9.75 -8.23 0.45
C ILE A 88 9.45 -8.86 1.81
N ASN A 89 8.20 -9.28 1.99
CA ASN A 89 7.77 -10.06 3.15
C ASN A 89 7.29 -11.41 2.66
N MET A 90 7.55 -12.43 3.44
CA MET A 90 7.06 -13.77 3.17
C MET A 90 6.24 -14.27 4.34
N ASN A 91 5.14 -14.94 4.06
CA ASN A 91 4.38 -15.73 5.00
C ASN A 91 4.08 -17.12 4.40
N GLU A 92 3.36 -17.96 5.14
CA GLU A 92 3.07 -19.34 4.73
C GLU A 92 2.34 -19.46 3.38
N ASN A 93 1.69 -18.40 2.92
CA ASN A 93 0.80 -18.43 1.77
C ASN A 93 1.17 -17.44 0.67
N THR A 94 1.91 -16.38 0.99
CA THR A 94 2.25 -15.33 0.02
C THR A 94 3.66 -14.80 0.19
N VAL A 95 4.22 -14.31 -0.92
CA VAL A 95 5.33 -13.36 -0.92
C VAL A 95 4.78 -12.00 -1.30
N ASP A 96 4.95 -11.01 -0.42
CA ASP A 96 4.51 -9.63 -0.56
C ASP A 96 5.67 -8.75 -1.01
N PHE A 97 5.51 -8.10 -2.16
CA PHE A 97 6.42 -7.14 -2.73
C PHE A 97 5.90 -5.73 -2.51
N HIS A 98 6.37 -5.08 -1.47
CA HIS A 98 5.96 -3.73 -1.10
C HIS A 98 6.62 -2.68 -2.00
N CYS A 99 5.82 -1.88 -2.70
CA CYS A 99 6.25 -0.95 -3.74
C CYS A 99 6.02 0.53 -3.40
N GLY A 100 6.04 0.87 -2.13
CA GLY A 100 5.96 2.25 -1.69
C GLY A 100 4.72 2.59 -0.91
N GLY A 101 4.70 3.79 -0.37
CA GLY A 101 3.62 4.26 0.49
C GLY A 101 3.60 5.77 0.65
N TYR A 102 2.65 6.26 1.41
CA TYR A 102 2.54 7.66 1.78
C TYR A 102 2.00 7.81 3.21
N GLY A 103 2.17 8.98 3.77
CA GLY A 103 1.50 9.40 5.02
C GLY A 103 2.23 9.04 6.30
N ILE A 104 1.56 9.36 7.42
CA ILE A 104 2.02 9.13 8.79
C ILE A 104 0.82 8.77 9.66
N GLY A 105 1.04 7.84 10.60
CA GLY A 105 0.01 7.45 11.57
C GLY A 105 -1.20 6.82 10.89
N SER A 106 -2.40 7.29 11.22
CA SER A 106 -3.66 6.79 10.70
C SER A 106 -4.00 7.24 9.28
N GLY A 107 -3.16 8.04 8.63
CA GLY A 107 -3.36 8.48 7.25
C GLY A 107 -2.26 7.92 6.34
N THR A 108 -2.03 6.61 6.40
CA THR A 108 -1.00 5.93 5.60
C THR A 108 -1.63 5.08 4.51
N GLY A 109 -0.91 4.92 3.41
CA GLY A 109 -1.32 4.01 2.34
C GLY A 109 -0.11 3.36 1.69
N TYR A 110 -0.30 2.13 1.22
CA TYR A 110 0.74 1.31 0.62
C TYR A 110 0.28 0.70 -0.68
N THR A 111 1.23 0.41 -1.58
CA THR A 111 0.99 -0.34 -2.81
C THR A 111 2.05 -1.41 -2.99
N GLY A 112 1.67 -2.48 -3.68
CA GLY A 112 2.58 -3.56 -4.01
C GLY A 112 1.88 -4.66 -4.79
N PHE A 113 2.50 -5.82 -4.80
CA PHE A 113 1.88 -7.02 -5.35
C PHE A 113 2.23 -8.25 -4.51
N TYR A 114 1.30 -9.20 -4.46
CA TYR A 114 1.48 -10.51 -3.85
C TYR A 114 1.76 -11.56 -4.93
N TYR A 115 2.61 -12.53 -4.61
CA TYR A 115 2.62 -13.84 -5.24
C TYR A 115 2.02 -14.87 -4.28
N VAL A 116 1.03 -15.63 -4.71
CA VAL A 116 0.32 -16.62 -3.89
C VAL A 116 1.01 -17.97 -4.00
N LEU A 117 1.59 -18.47 -2.89
CA LEU A 117 2.35 -19.73 -2.83
C LEU A 117 1.47 -20.98 -2.82
N SER A 118 0.20 -20.88 -2.46
CA SER A 118 -0.67 -22.04 -2.27
C SER A 118 -1.54 -22.31 -3.48
N GLU A 119 -1.83 -23.60 -3.75
CA GLU A 119 -2.82 -24.04 -4.74
C GLU A 119 -4.26 -23.59 -4.42
N ASN A 120 -4.49 -23.02 -3.25
CA ASN A 120 -5.79 -22.51 -2.82
C ASN A 120 -6.03 -21.09 -3.34
N LYS A 121 -6.51 -20.98 -4.60
CA LYS A 121 -7.06 -19.74 -5.17
C LYS A 121 -8.16 -19.05 -4.32
N PRO A 122 -8.88 -19.75 -3.39
CA PRO A 122 -9.72 -19.09 -2.39
C PRO A 122 -8.96 -18.23 -1.38
N TYR A 123 -7.63 -18.20 -1.45
CA TYR A 123 -6.82 -17.48 -0.50
C TYR A 123 -7.13 -15.97 -0.49
N ILE A 124 -7.40 -15.35 -1.63
CA ILE A 124 -7.76 -13.94 -1.64
C ILE A 124 -9.16 -13.72 -1.08
N GLU A 125 -10.14 -14.53 -1.47
CA GLU A 125 -11.47 -14.49 -0.88
C GLU A 125 -11.45 -14.81 0.63
N ASN A 126 -10.58 -15.74 1.05
CA ASN A 126 -10.43 -16.12 2.46
C ASN A 126 -9.51 -15.19 3.24
N ASN A 127 -8.46 -14.60 2.63
CA ASN A 127 -7.59 -13.65 3.36
C ASN A 127 -8.19 -12.29 3.51
N VAL A 128 -9.03 -11.97 2.66
CA VAL A 128 -9.85 -10.84 2.92
C VAL A 128 -10.83 -11.14 4.06
N ALA A 129 -11.30 -12.37 4.22
CA ALA A 129 -11.89 -12.81 5.48
C ALA A 129 -10.85 -12.77 6.64
N ASN A 130 -9.56 -12.92 6.35
CA ASN A 130 -8.47 -12.88 7.34
C ASN A 130 -8.01 -11.47 7.71
N PHE A 131 -8.31 -10.42 6.96
CA PHE A 131 -8.31 -9.06 7.53
C PHE A 131 -9.26 -8.95 8.73
N SER A 132 -10.32 -9.77 8.78
CA SER A 132 -11.10 -9.95 10.00
C SER A 132 -10.31 -10.61 11.15
N VAL A 133 -9.25 -11.38 10.85
CA VAL A 133 -8.34 -11.98 11.87
C VAL A 133 -7.43 -10.94 12.51
N LEU A 134 -7.16 -9.82 11.84
CA LEU A 134 -6.48 -8.67 12.45
C LEU A 134 -7.42 -7.89 13.40
N GLY A 135 -8.65 -8.36 13.61
CA GLY A 135 -9.62 -7.71 14.48
C GLY A 135 -10.44 -6.61 13.81
N TYR A 136 -10.24 -6.40 12.52
CA TYR A 136 -11.01 -5.43 11.74
C TYR A 136 -12.26 -6.09 11.17
N ASN A 137 -13.41 -5.54 11.47
CA ASN A 137 -14.69 -5.98 10.91
C ASN A 137 -14.94 -5.22 9.61
N GLY A 138 -14.90 -5.90 8.47
CA GLY A 138 -14.96 -5.28 7.15
C GLY A 138 -16.00 -5.92 6.21
N ARG A 139 -16.23 -5.25 5.09
CA ARG A 139 -17.11 -5.70 4.01
C ARG A 139 -16.35 -5.78 2.70
N PHE A 140 -16.54 -6.88 1.99
CA PHE A 140 -16.14 -7.07 0.60
C PHE A 140 -17.12 -6.45 -0.37
N ILE A 141 -16.57 -5.72 -1.34
CA ILE A 141 -17.32 -5.11 -2.44
C ILE A 141 -16.63 -5.54 -3.74
N PRO A 142 -17.21 -6.49 -4.50
CA PRO A 142 -16.69 -6.85 -5.80
C PRO A 142 -16.67 -5.63 -6.73
N GLN A 143 -15.64 -5.52 -7.55
CA GLN A 143 -15.47 -4.54 -8.60
C GLN A 143 -15.37 -5.25 -9.95
N GLU A 144 -15.37 -4.50 -11.06
CA GLU A 144 -15.23 -5.05 -12.40
C GLU A 144 -13.94 -5.86 -12.59
N SER A 145 -12.83 -5.41 -11.99
CA SER A 145 -11.51 -6.01 -12.14
C SER A 145 -10.86 -6.49 -10.84
N GLY A 146 -11.55 -6.38 -9.70
CA GLY A 146 -10.96 -6.76 -8.41
C GLY A 146 -11.96 -6.67 -7.26
N TRP A 147 -11.44 -6.48 -6.06
CA TRP A 147 -12.24 -6.40 -4.84
C TRP A 147 -11.76 -5.26 -3.96
N TRP A 148 -12.70 -4.48 -3.41
CA TRP A 148 -12.47 -3.60 -2.29
C TRP A 148 -12.91 -4.27 -0.99
N TRP A 149 -12.05 -4.24 0.01
CA TRP A 149 -12.43 -4.44 1.39
C TRP A 149 -12.47 -3.08 2.10
N HIS A 150 -13.53 -2.82 2.84
CA HIS A 150 -13.68 -1.61 3.67
C HIS A 150 -14.01 -2.00 5.10
N GLU A 151 -13.34 -1.38 6.05
CA GLU A 151 -13.64 -1.52 7.46
C GLU A 151 -15.04 -0.97 7.78
N ILE A 152 -15.83 -1.73 8.57
CA ILE A 152 -17.12 -1.26 9.07
C ILE A 152 -16.85 -0.38 10.29
N ASN A 153 -17.23 0.89 10.25
CA ASN A 153 -17.01 1.93 11.25
C ASN A 153 -15.54 2.40 11.37
N GLY A 154 -14.72 2.19 10.36
CA GLY A 154 -13.37 2.71 10.23
C GLY A 154 -13.10 3.28 8.85
N ASP A 155 -11.89 3.74 8.61
CA ASP A 155 -11.41 4.33 7.36
C ASP A 155 -10.41 3.42 6.61
N ASN A 156 -10.07 2.28 7.19
CA ASN A 156 -9.17 1.31 6.55
C ASN A 156 -9.81 0.66 5.34
N SER A 157 -9.07 0.58 4.25
CA SER A 157 -9.52 -0.11 3.04
C SER A 157 -8.37 -0.78 2.31
N VAL A 158 -8.69 -1.89 1.62
CA VAL A 158 -7.73 -2.64 0.80
C VAL A 158 -8.37 -2.95 -0.55
N TYR A 159 -7.67 -2.61 -1.63
CA TYR A 159 -8.02 -3.02 -2.97
C TYR A 159 -7.09 -4.13 -3.43
N ILE A 160 -7.64 -5.17 -4.04
CA ILE A 160 -6.90 -6.31 -4.60
C ILE A 160 -7.39 -6.60 -6.00
N GLU A 161 -6.47 -6.84 -6.93
CA GLU A 161 -6.77 -7.17 -8.32
C GLU A 161 -5.76 -8.18 -8.88
N ASN A 162 -6.24 -9.19 -9.61
CA ASN A 162 -5.34 -10.13 -10.26
C ASN A 162 -4.59 -9.47 -11.41
N ILE A 163 -3.26 -9.63 -11.45
CA ILE A 163 -2.42 -9.14 -12.53
C ILE A 163 -2.26 -10.19 -13.62
N ILE A 164 -1.75 -11.37 -13.23
CA ILE A 164 -1.53 -12.55 -14.08
C ILE A 164 -1.24 -13.77 -13.20
N GLY A 165 -1.82 -14.92 -13.50
CA GLY A 165 -1.56 -16.15 -12.74
C GLY A 165 -1.84 -15.98 -11.26
N ASP A 166 -0.83 -16.24 -10.45
CA ASP A 166 -0.86 -16.12 -8.99
C ASP A 166 -0.34 -14.78 -8.46
N PHE A 167 -0.18 -13.78 -9.35
CA PHE A 167 0.20 -12.41 -9.01
C PHE A 167 -1.01 -11.51 -8.83
N TYR A 168 -1.04 -10.76 -7.72
CA TYR A 168 -2.13 -9.86 -7.36
C TYR A 168 -1.57 -8.50 -6.94
N TYR A 169 -2.10 -7.43 -7.54
CA TYR A 169 -1.89 -6.07 -7.08
C TYR A 169 -2.66 -5.82 -5.80
N TYR A 170 -2.09 -5.03 -4.89
CA TYR A 170 -2.80 -4.49 -3.75
C TYR A 170 -2.55 -3.00 -3.57
N ARG A 171 -3.55 -2.34 -2.99
CA ARG A 171 -3.47 -0.99 -2.44
C ARG A 171 -4.17 -0.98 -1.09
N GLU A 172 -3.45 -0.54 -0.08
CA GLU A 172 -3.93 -0.40 1.29
C GLU A 172 -4.00 1.08 1.64
N ASP A 173 -5.09 1.52 2.25
CA ASP A 173 -5.30 2.88 2.77
C ASP A 173 -5.80 2.74 4.23
N TYR A 174 -5.06 3.34 5.19
CA TYR A 174 -5.29 3.27 6.64
C TYR A 174 -5.51 4.65 7.25
#